data_dea8ab7f701ab14c055b4f2341f0d98c
#
_entry.id   dea8ab7f701ab14c055b4f2341f0d98c
#
_cell.length_a   1.000
_cell.length_b   1.000
_cell.length_c   1.000
_cell.angle_alpha   90.00
_cell.angle_beta   90.00
_cell.angle_gamma   90.00
#
_symmetry.space_group_name_H-M   'P 1'
#
loop_
_entity.id
_entity.type
_entity.pdbx_description
1 polymer ?
#
loop_
_entity_poly.entity_id
_entity_poly.type
_entity_poly.pdbx_seq_one_letter_code
_entity_poly.pdbx_strand_id
1 'polypeptide(L)'
;PMNNLSMQYMENNLQFSSRNYLSQNFSTTGREFGLFVESNFELGKIGVEPKLAITSGDGMNSFGENSLDADVGGFKYGGRLNIYPFGYFKKGNTYLGHDLLREEKPKIVFGGSSSLNMGASHKVGEGHYNEDLLNEGTFLFYDTDSIGLARFPNYLKNNLDFCLKYKGFSMLIEYVNTAAYNLQGVALNNNATVLLDTTQISEYMVLGNAYNIQLGYVFNKDISLDFRYGQSFKEFGFNSNSVLKNYDELAVGVSKYFSERAVKAQLFSRYLNFYENVNLNQIFVEFLLQIQF
;
A
#
# COMPACT_ATOMS: atom_id res chain seq x y z
N PRO A 1 -4.30 5.13 -8.12
CA PRO A 1 -5.33 5.76 -7.28
C PRO A 1 -5.95 4.81 -6.26
N MET A 2 -5.86 3.50 -6.43
CA MET A 2 -6.54 2.47 -5.61
C MET A 2 -5.80 2.08 -4.33
N ASN A 3 -4.61 2.64 -4.06
CA ASN A 3 -3.83 2.38 -2.86
C ASN A 3 -4.01 3.51 -1.83
N ASN A 4 -3.49 3.29 -0.62
CA ASN A 4 -3.41 4.27 0.45
C ASN A 4 -2.62 5.53 0.05
N LEU A 5 -2.79 6.62 0.81
CA LEU A 5 -2.30 7.96 0.41
C LEU A 5 -0.76 8.01 0.30
N SER A 6 -0.02 7.36 1.21
CA SER A 6 1.44 7.37 1.15
C SER A 6 2.01 6.66 -0.08
N MET A 7 1.26 5.72 -0.69
CA MET A 7 1.64 5.10 -1.96
C MET A 7 1.52 6.05 -3.16
N GLN A 8 0.77 7.13 -3.02
CA GLN A 8 0.65 8.16 -4.07
C GLN A 8 1.79 9.19 -4.00
N TYR A 9 2.58 9.19 -2.93
CA TYR A 9 3.76 10.05 -2.82
C TYR A 9 4.91 9.47 -3.65
N MET A 10 5.68 10.34 -4.29
CA MET A 10 6.96 9.96 -4.87
C MET A 10 7.97 9.65 -3.76
N GLU A 11 8.97 8.83 -4.04
CA GLU A 11 9.98 8.43 -3.05
C GLU A 11 10.71 9.65 -2.42
N ASN A 12 11.00 10.66 -3.23
CA ASN A 12 11.63 11.91 -2.79
C ASN A 12 10.74 12.78 -1.89
N ASN A 13 9.44 12.52 -1.87
CA ASN A 13 8.44 13.27 -1.10
C ASN A 13 8.04 12.56 0.20
N LEU A 14 8.59 11.40 0.47
CA LEU A 14 8.30 10.65 1.69
C LEU A 14 8.82 11.40 2.93
N GLN A 15 8.10 11.24 4.03
CA GLN A 15 8.49 11.76 5.33
C GLN A 15 9.75 11.05 5.84
N PHE A 16 9.84 9.74 5.66
CA PHE A 16 10.97 8.88 6.00
C PHE A 16 11.71 8.43 4.74
N SER A 17 12.91 7.88 4.88
CA SER A 17 13.69 7.33 3.78
C SER A 17 13.02 6.13 3.10
N SER A 18 12.14 5.45 3.83
CA SER A 18 11.36 4.32 3.32
C SER A 18 9.87 4.45 3.61
N ARG A 19 9.06 3.78 2.80
CA ARG A 19 7.62 3.65 3.05
C ARG A 19 7.37 2.92 4.37
N ASN A 20 6.21 3.18 4.98
CA ASN A 20 5.78 2.45 6.17
C ASN A 20 5.58 0.95 5.84
N TYR A 21 5.68 0.13 6.87
CA TYR A 21 5.61 -1.32 6.69
C TYR A 21 4.23 -1.80 6.22
N LEU A 22 3.14 -1.07 6.55
CA LEU A 22 1.82 -1.29 5.97
C LEU A 22 1.87 -1.23 4.44
N SER A 23 2.41 -0.14 3.88
CA SER A 23 2.52 0.02 2.43
C SER A 23 3.41 -1.04 1.78
N GLN A 24 4.50 -1.43 2.46
CA GLN A 24 5.40 -2.48 1.97
C GLN A 24 4.72 -3.86 1.89
N ASN A 25 3.80 -4.17 2.81
CA ASN A 25 3.11 -5.47 2.82
C ASN A 25 1.87 -5.51 1.93
N PHE A 26 1.07 -4.43 1.88
CA PHE A 26 -0.24 -4.46 1.24
C PHE A 26 -0.28 -3.81 -0.14
N SER A 27 0.77 -3.10 -0.55
CA SER A 27 0.74 -2.28 -1.75
C SER A 27 2.11 -2.25 -2.45
N THR A 28 2.63 -3.40 -2.84
CA THR A 28 3.93 -3.51 -3.51
C THR A 28 3.90 -2.92 -4.92
N THR A 29 2.76 -2.98 -5.60
CA THR A 29 2.59 -2.43 -6.95
C THR A 29 2.14 -0.98 -6.90
N GLY A 30 3.01 -0.09 -7.35
CA GLY A 30 2.72 1.34 -7.47
C GLY A 30 2.10 1.75 -8.80
N ARG A 31 2.20 0.92 -9.84
CA ARG A 31 1.75 1.21 -11.21
C ARG A 31 1.16 -0.02 -11.87
N GLU A 32 0.04 0.16 -12.52
CA GLU A 32 -0.68 -0.85 -13.28
C GLU A 32 -1.16 -0.25 -14.59
N PHE A 33 -1.28 -1.06 -15.65
CA PHE A 33 -1.89 -0.64 -16.89
C PHE A 33 -3.40 -0.63 -16.78
N GLY A 34 -4.05 0.39 -17.35
CA GLY A 34 -5.51 0.46 -17.30
C GLY A 34 -6.09 1.80 -17.69
N LEU A 35 -7.40 1.91 -17.55
CA LEU A 35 -8.16 3.13 -17.73
C LEU A 35 -8.36 3.81 -16.38
N PHE A 36 -8.00 5.09 -16.30
CA PHE A 36 -8.15 5.92 -15.12
C PHE A 36 -9.01 7.12 -15.43
N VAL A 37 -9.98 7.40 -14.57
CA VAL A 37 -10.82 8.60 -14.65
C VAL A 37 -10.68 9.33 -13.32
N GLU A 38 -10.17 10.55 -13.37
CA GLU A 38 -9.98 11.40 -12.20
C GLU A 38 -10.63 12.75 -12.43
N SER A 39 -11.23 13.32 -11.40
CA SER A 39 -11.84 14.65 -11.44
C SER A 39 -11.58 15.39 -10.14
N ASN A 40 -11.51 16.71 -10.24
CA ASN A 40 -11.38 17.62 -9.10
C ASN A 40 -12.45 18.70 -9.22
N PHE A 41 -13.25 18.88 -8.18
CA PHE A 41 -14.24 19.94 -8.15
C PHE A 41 -14.44 20.48 -6.74
N GLU A 42 -15.04 21.65 -6.64
CA GLU A 42 -15.33 22.31 -5.37
C GLU A 42 -16.84 22.45 -5.16
N LEU A 43 -17.30 22.02 -4.00
CA LEU A 43 -18.66 22.25 -3.51
C LEU A 43 -18.61 23.33 -2.42
N GLY A 44 -18.71 24.58 -2.81
CA GLY A 44 -18.47 25.73 -1.95
C GLY A 44 -16.99 25.81 -1.53
N LYS A 45 -16.69 25.50 -0.26
CA LYS A 45 -15.31 25.47 0.26
C LYS A 45 -14.74 24.05 0.36
N ILE A 46 -15.53 23.05 0.03
CA ILE A 46 -15.13 21.64 0.14
C ILE A 46 -14.57 21.19 -1.20
N GLY A 47 -13.32 20.73 -1.22
CA GLY A 47 -12.76 20.06 -2.39
C GLY A 47 -13.17 18.60 -2.41
N VAL A 48 -13.47 18.06 -3.60
CA VAL A 48 -13.84 16.66 -3.81
C VAL A 48 -13.08 16.11 -5.01
N GLU A 49 -12.43 14.96 -4.82
CA GLU A 49 -11.59 14.32 -5.82
C GLU A 49 -11.96 12.84 -5.96
N PRO A 50 -12.97 12.50 -6.79
CA PRO A 50 -13.25 11.12 -7.13
C PRO A 50 -12.28 10.59 -8.19
N LYS A 51 -11.90 9.32 -8.04
CA LYS A 51 -11.05 8.59 -8.98
C LYS A 51 -11.62 7.20 -9.20
N LEU A 52 -11.69 6.76 -10.45
CA LEU A 52 -12.11 5.42 -10.83
C LEU A 52 -11.00 4.79 -11.68
N ALA A 53 -10.86 3.48 -11.58
CA ALA A 53 -9.89 2.75 -12.39
C ALA A 53 -10.41 1.35 -12.73
N ILE A 54 -10.10 0.93 -13.96
CA ILE A 54 -10.19 -0.44 -14.42
C ILE A 54 -8.79 -0.77 -14.95
N THR A 55 -8.13 -1.73 -14.33
CA THR A 55 -6.76 -2.11 -14.66
C THR A 55 -6.69 -3.59 -15.06
N SER A 56 -5.57 -4.03 -15.63
CA SER A 56 -5.35 -5.44 -15.99
C SER A 56 -5.47 -6.36 -14.76
N GLY A 57 -5.12 -5.89 -13.58
CA GLY A 57 -5.09 -6.72 -12.37
C GLY A 57 -3.76 -7.45 -12.17
N ASP A 58 -2.88 -7.45 -13.16
CA ASP A 58 -1.66 -8.28 -13.23
C ASP A 58 -0.44 -7.63 -12.57
N GLY A 59 -0.62 -6.43 -12.04
CA GLY A 59 0.46 -5.70 -11.38
C GLY A 59 1.42 -5.00 -12.34
N MET A 60 2.66 -4.89 -11.93
CA MET A 60 3.70 -4.19 -12.68
C MET A 60 4.33 -5.15 -13.70
N ASN A 61 4.61 -4.67 -14.92
CA ASN A 61 5.24 -5.43 -16.02
C ASN A 61 4.33 -6.45 -16.74
N SER A 62 3.03 -6.34 -16.64
CA SER A 62 2.08 -7.18 -17.38
C SER A 62 2.00 -6.87 -18.90
N PHE A 63 2.97 -6.15 -19.46
CA PHE A 63 2.95 -5.68 -20.85
C PHE A 63 4.28 -5.86 -21.58
N GLY A 64 4.18 -6.30 -22.86
CA GLY A 64 5.29 -6.36 -23.81
C GLY A 64 5.69 -7.78 -24.21
N GLU A 65 6.60 -7.91 -25.18
CA GLU A 65 7.09 -9.18 -25.73
C GLU A 65 7.73 -10.11 -24.68
N ASN A 66 8.17 -9.55 -23.55
CA ASN A 66 8.78 -10.28 -22.45
C ASN A 66 7.81 -10.51 -21.29
N SER A 67 6.53 -10.13 -21.42
CA SER A 67 5.51 -10.50 -20.46
C SER A 67 5.17 -11.96 -20.67
N LEU A 68 5.63 -12.79 -19.76
CA LEU A 68 5.29 -14.21 -19.68
C LEU A 68 3.90 -14.43 -19.05
N ASP A 69 3.14 -13.34 -18.95
CA ASP A 69 1.85 -13.30 -18.32
C ASP A 69 0.79 -13.93 -19.22
N ALA A 70 0.45 -15.16 -18.92
CA ALA A 70 -0.84 -15.69 -19.35
C ALA A 70 -1.88 -15.09 -18.39
N ASP A 71 -2.53 -13.99 -18.80
CA ASP A 71 -3.64 -13.39 -18.08
C ASP A 71 -4.76 -14.44 -17.89
N VAL A 72 -4.68 -15.20 -16.82
CA VAL A 72 -5.72 -16.14 -16.37
C VAL A 72 -6.67 -15.50 -15.37
N GLY A 73 -6.41 -14.27 -14.98
CA GLY A 73 -7.25 -13.45 -14.13
C GLY A 73 -8.24 -12.59 -14.91
N GLY A 74 -9.05 -11.86 -14.19
CA GLY A 74 -9.93 -10.83 -14.74
C GLY A 74 -9.35 -9.44 -14.47
N PHE A 75 -10.14 -8.43 -14.81
CA PHE A 75 -9.78 -7.05 -14.50
C PHE A 75 -9.85 -6.77 -13.00
N LYS A 76 -9.05 -5.79 -12.61
CA LYS A 76 -9.16 -5.14 -11.29
C LYS A 76 -9.97 -3.86 -11.41
N TYR A 77 -11.02 -3.77 -10.63
CA TYR A 77 -11.90 -2.61 -10.56
C TYR A 77 -11.65 -1.89 -9.26
N GLY A 78 -11.63 -0.57 -9.30
CA GLY A 78 -11.47 0.18 -8.08
C GLY A 78 -11.80 1.65 -8.22
N GLY A 79 -11.91 2.28 -7.07
CA GLY A 79 -12.15 3.70 -6.98
C GLY A 79 -11.61 4.28 -5.68
N ARG A 80 -11.46 5.61 -5.70
CA ARG A 80 -11.04 6.40 -4.56
C ARG A 80 -11.85 7.69 -4.49
N LEU A 81 -12.16 8.13 -3.29
CA LEU A 81 -12.73 9.43 -3.01
C LEU A 81 -11.87 10.15 -1.99
N ASN A 82 -11.41 11.36 -2.33
CA ASN A 82 -10.77 12.28 -1.40
C ASN A 82 -11.71 13.47 -1.15
N ILE A 83 -11.91 13.82 0.12
CA ILE A 83 -12.70 14.97 0.55
C ILE A 83 -11.80 15.91 1.34
N TYR A 84 -11.78 17.18 0.95
CA TYR A 84 -11.02 18.27 1.55
C TYR A 84 -11.97 19.28 2.22
N PRO A 85 -12.35 19.09 3.50
CA PRO A 85 -13.39 19.92 4.14
C PRO A 85 -13.06 21.41 4.21
N PHE A 86 -11.78 21.75 4.21
CA PHE A 86 -11.28 23.12 4.28
C PHE A 86 -10.64 23.60 2.96
N GLY A 87 -11.04 22.98 1.84
CA GLY A 87 -10.45 23.20 0.52
C GLY A 87 -9.09 22.52 0.36
N TYR A 88 -8.60 22.49 -0.86
CA TYR A 88 -7.35 21.82 -1.21
C TYR A 88 -6.14 22.41 -0.47
N PHE A 89 -5.09 21.60 -0.34
CA PHE A 89 -3.78 22.07 0.10
C PHE A 89 -3.18 23.07 -0.88
N LYS A 90 -2.20 23.86 -0.45
CA LYS A 90 -1.38 24.68 -1.35
C LYS A 90 -0.84 23.83 -2.50
N LYS A 91 -0.80 24.41 -3.71
CA LYS A 91 -0.27 23.71 -4.89
C LYS A 91 1.12 23.11 -4.60
N GLY A 92 1.27 21.82 -4.85
CA GLY A 92 2.50 21.07 -4.57
C GLY A 92 2.62 20.50 -3.15
N ASN A 93 1.72 20.86 -2.21
CA ASN A 93 1.77 20.33 -0.83
C ASN A 93 0.97 19.02 -0.64
N THR A 94 0.06 18.70 -1.56
CA THR A 94 -0.85 17.53 -1.43
C THR A 94 -0.08 16.22 -1.30
N TYR A 95 0.94 16.03 -2.13
CA TYR A 95 1.70 14.77 -2.22
C TYR A 95 3.09 14.85 -1.56
N LEU A 96 3.26 15.75 -0.59
CA LEU A 96 4.45 15.79 0.27
C LEU A 96 4.14 15.09 1.60
N GLY A 97 5.05 14.28 2.12
CA GLY A 97 4.91 13.66 3.43
C GLY A 97 4.87 14.68 4.58
N HIS A 98 5.61 15.79 4.43
CA HIS A 98 5.64 16.91 5.39
C HIS A 98 4.82 18.11 4.91
N ASP A 99 4.47 19.00 5.87
CA ASP A 99 3.95 20.33 5.57
C ASP A 99 5.10 21.34 5.28
N LEU A 100 5.85 21.07 4.20
CA LEU A 100 6.99 21.90 3.82
C LEU A 100 6.57 23.30 3.34
N LEU A 101 5.37 23.45 2.79
CA LEU A 101 4.83 24.73 2.31
C LEU A 101 4.11 25.52 3.40
N ARG A 102 4.07 24.96 4.62
CA ARG A 102 3.51 25.58 5.83
C ARG A 102 2.13 26.15 5.58
N GLU A 103 1.13 25.26 5.52
CA GLU A 103 -0.28 25.66 5.42
C GLU A 103 -0.62 26.69 6.50
N GLU A 104 -1.13 27.85 6.12
CA GLU A 104 -1.42 28.94 7.06
C GLU A 104 -2.64 28.66 7.94
N LYS A 105 -3.56 27.83 7.43
CA LYS A 105 -4.77 27.34 8.11
C LYS A 105 -4.74 25.82 8.12
N PRO A 106 -5.36 25.17 9.11
CA PRO A 106 -5.50 23.72 9.09
C PRO A 106 -6.11 23.24 7.77
N LYS A 107 -5.44 22.32 7.10
CA LYS A 107 -5.91 21.63 5.90
C LYS A 107 -6.00 20.16 6.19
N ILE A 108 -7.09 19.54 5.74
CA ILE A 108 -7.40 18.14 6.00
C ILE A 108 -7.82 17.49 4.69
N VAL A 109 -7.44 16.22 4.50
CA VAL A 109 -8.06 15.31 3.55
C VAL A 109 -8.49 14.04 4.26
N PHE A 110 -9.72 13.60 3.98
CA PHE A 110 -10.20 12.26 4.22
C PHE A 110 -10.20 11.52 2.89
N GLY A 111 -9.49 10.40 2.83
CA GLY A 111 -9.44 9.55 1.65
C GLY A 111 -9.98 8.16 1.94
N GLY A 112 -10.61 7.55 0.96
CA GLY A 112 -11.00 6.16 1.00
C GLY A 112 -10.91 5.53 -0.38
N SER A 113 -10.41 4.30 -0.46
CA SER A 113 -10.37 3.55 -1.72
C SER A 113 -10.76 2.11 -1.49
N SER A 114 -11.34 1.51 -2.53
CA SER A 114 -11.65 0.08 -2.59
C SER A 114 -11.24 -0.45 -3.96
N SER A 115 -10.69 -1.65 -3.99
CA SER A 115 -10.38 -2.35 -5.24
C SER A 115 -10.66 -3.84 -5.11
N LEU A 116 -11.27 -4.40 -6.16
CA LEU A 116 -11.52 -5.83 -6.33
C LEU A 116 -10.74 -6.33 -7.53
N ASN A 117 -9.78 -7.21 -7.32
CA ASN A 117 -9.10 -7.93 -8.38
C ASN A 117 -9.77 -9.30 -8.57
N MET A 118 -10.15 -9.60 -9.81
CA MET A 118 -10.81 -10.85 -10.17
C MET A 118 -9.75 -11.82 -10.70
N GLY A 119 -9.44 -12.85 -9.92
CA GLY A 119 -8.44 -13.85 -10.30
C GLY A 119 -7.00 -13.45 -9.91
N ALA A 120 -6.80 -13.10 -8.66
CA ALA A 120 -5.47 -12.78 -8.13
C ALA A 120 -4.61 -14.04 -7.96
N SER A 121 -3.36 -13.99 -8.42
CA SER A 121 -2.36 -15.06 -8.31
C SER A 121 -1.09 -14.64 -7.56
N HIS A 122 -1.03 -13.40 -7.07
CA HIS A 122 0.08 -12.88 -6.29
C HIS A 122 -0.35 -12.50 -4.87
N LYS A 123 0.57 -12.62 -3.92
CA LYS A 123 0.30 -12.43 -2.47
C LYS A 123 -0.36 -11.13 -2.08
N VAL A 124 -0.16 -10.05 -2.84
CA VAL A 124 -0.76 -8.72 -2.58
C VAL A 124 -2.01 -8.45 -3.41
N GLY A 125 -2.60 -9.52 -3.97
CA GLY A 125 -3.86 -9.44 -4.71
C GLY A 125 -3.72 -8.97 -6.14
N GLU A 126 -2.58 -9.18 -6.74
CA GLU A 126 -2.33 -8.95 -8.16
C GLU A 126 -2.43 -10.27 -8.92
N GLY A 127 -2.71 -10.20 -10.21
CA GLY A 127 -2.67 -11.37 -11.08
C GLY A 127 -1.33 -11.36 -11.80
N HIS A 128 -0.49 -12.30 -11.51
CA HIS A 128 0.73 -12.52 -12.25
C HIS A 128 1.01 -14.01 -12.21
N TYR A 129 0.80 -14.66 -13.36
CA TYR A 129 1.10 -16.06 -13.51
C TYR A 129 2.34 -16.22 -14.37
N ASN A 130 3.44 -16.65 -13.76
CA ASN A 130 4.59 -17.19 -14.43
C ASN A 130 5.09 -18.37 -13.60
N GLU A 131 5.16 -19.56 -14.21
CA GLU A 131 5.67 -20.76 -13.55
C GLU A 131 7.08 -20.58 -13.02
N ASP A 132 7.92 -19.82 -13.72
CA ASP A 132 9.29 -19.53 -13.32
C ASP A 132 9.37 -18.58 -12.09
N LEU A 133 8.29 -17.86 -11.77
CA LEU A 133 8.22 -16.89 -10.67
C LEU A 133 7.48 -17.40 -9.43
N LEU A 134 7.11 -18.67 -9.37
CA LEU A 134 6.47 -19.29 -8.18
C LEU A 134 7.26 -19.05 -6.88
N ASN A 135 8.59 -18.90 -6.99
CA ASN A 135 9.45 -18.59 -5.86
C ASN A 135 9.39 -17.10 -5.41
N GLU A 136 8.75 -16.23 -6.18
CA GLU A 136 8.68 -14.78 -5.92
C GLU A 136 7.38 -14.32 -5.24
N GLY A 137 6.67 -15.23 -4.59
CA GLY A 137 5.41 -14.95 -3.90
C GLY A 137 4.17 -15.02 -4.78
N THR A 138 4.30 -15.65 -5.95
CA THR A 138 3.20 -16.06 -6.84
C THR A 138 2.73 -17.45 -6.45
N PHE A 139 1.46 -17.75 -6.65
CA PHE A 139 0.90 -19.07 -6.38
C PHE A 139 0.06 -19.57 -7.56
N LEU A 140 -0.03 -20.89 -7.71
CA LEU A 140 -0.89 -21.55 -8.67
C LEU A 140 -1.94 -22.37 -7.93
N PHE A 141 -3.23 -22.10 -8.22
CA PHE A 141 -4.36 -22.89 -7.77
C PHE A 141 -5.09 -23.47 -8.97
N TYR A 142 -5.79 -24.58 -8.73
CA TYR A 142 -6.48 -25.34 -9.76
C TYR A 142 -7.97 -25.43 -9.48
N ASP A 143 -8.74 -25.58 -10.55
CA ASP A 143 -10.18 -25.77 -10.49
C ASP A 143 -10.53 -27.23 -10.15
N THR A 144 -11.46 -27.44 -9.22
CA THR A 144 -11.92 -28.79 -8.86
C THR A 144 -12.87 -29.40 -9.87
N ASP A 145 -13.60 -28.58 -10.63
CA ASP A 145 -14.58 -29.02 -11.62
C ASP A 145 -13.95 -29.24 -12.99
N SER A 146 -12.82 -28.56 -13.24
CA SER A 146 -12.11 -28.59 -14.52
C SER A 146 -10.63 -28.94 -14.25
N ILE A 147 -10.36 -30.25 -14.13
CA ILE A 147 -9.04 -30.79 -13.76
C ILE A 147 -7.95 -30.22 -14.69
N GLY A 148 -6.88 -29.72 -14.09
CA GLY A 148 -5.72 -29.17 -14.79
C GLY A 148 -5.86 -27.72 -15.23
N LEU A 149 -7.03 -27.09 -15.08
CA LEU A 149 -7.21 -25.66 -15.34
C LEU A 149 -6.90 -24.84 -14.09
N ALA A 150 -6.25 -23.70 -14.29
CA ALA A 150 -5.97 -22.74 -13.22
C ALA A 150 -7.26 -22.05 -12.74
N ARG A 151 -7.36 -21.83 -11.43
CA ARG A 151 -8.44 -21.07 -10.79
C ARG A 151 -7.87 -20.20 -9.69
N PHE A 152 -8.12 -18.90 -9.75
CA PHE A 152 -7.60 -17.96 -8.80
C PHE A 152 -8.71 -17.31 -7.97
N PRO A 153 -8.45 -17.03 -6.69
CA PRO A 153 -9.38 -16.29 -5.84
C PRO A 153 -9.50 -14.84 -6.27
N ASN A 154 -10.58 -14.19 -5.86
CA ASN A 154 -10.71 -12.75 -5.95
C ASN A 154 -10.11 -12.09 -4.71
N TYR A 155 -9.52 -10.90 -4.87
CA TYR A 155 -8.90 -10.16 -3.78
C TYR A 155 -9.52 -8.76 -3.65
N LEU A 156 -10.06 -8.49 -2.47
CA LEU A 156 -10.57 -7.18 -2.10
C LEU A 156 -9.57 -6.45 -1.21
N LYS A 157 -9.31 -5.18 -1.53
CA LYS A 157 -8.50 -4.30 -0.69
C LYS A 157 -9.23 -2.98 -0.47
N ASN A 158 -9.39 -2.60 0.79
CA ASN A 158 -9.99 -1.35 1.22
C ASN A 158 -8.95 -0.51 1.97
N ASN A 159 -8.89 0.79 1.68
CA ASN A 159 -8.03 1.73 2.38
C ASN A 159 -8.84 2.91 2.89
N LEU A 160 -8.47 3.41 4.06
CA LEU A 160 -8.95 4.68 4.61
C LEU A 160 -7.74 5.52 5.01
N ASP A 161 -7.78 6.80 4.69
CA ASP A 161 -6.69 7.73 4.97
C ASP A 161 -7.20 9.02 5.58
N PHE A 162 -6.40 9.58 6.45
CA PHE A 162 -6.56 10.92 6.98
C PHE A 162 -5.22 11.65 6.92
N CYS A 163 -5.19 12.84 6.35
CA CYS A 163 -3.99 13.68 6.40
C CYS A 163 -4.35 15.10 6.84
N LEU A 164 -3.58 15.63 7.80
CA LEU A 164 -3.70 17.00 8.28
C LEU A 164 -2.35 17.72 8.14
N LYS A 165 -2.39 18.98 7.69
CA LYS A 165 -1.23 19.87 7.60
C LYS A 165 -1.55 21.26 8.14
N TYR A 166 -0.64 21.80 8.96
CA TYR A 166 -0.80 23.12 9.54
C TYR A 166 0.53 23.68 10.09
N LYS A 167 0.98 24.81 9.58
CA LYS A 167 2.16 25.57 10.07
C LYS A 167 3.43 24.73 10.30
N GLY A 168 3.67 23.77 9.41
CA GLY A 168 4.80 22.84 9.48
C GLY A 168 4.50 21.53 10.17
N PHE A 169 3.37 21.40 10.87
CA PHE A 169 2.89 20.14 11.40
C PHE A 169 2.23 19.32 10.31
N SER A 170 2.52 18.02 10.27
CA SER A 170 1.87 17.03 9.40
C SER A 170 1.49 15.80 10.20
N MET A 171 0.31 15.26 9.92
CA MET A 171 -0.17 13.98 10.44
C MET A 171 -0.79 13.19 9.30
N LEU A 172 -0.42 11.92 9.18
CA LEU A 172 -0.99 10.95 8.27
C LEU A 172 -1.42 9.74 9.07
N ILE A 173 -2.68 9.34 8.90
CA ILE A 173 -3.23 8.09 9.44
C ILE A 173 -3.72 7.28 8.25
N GLU A 174 -3.35 6.00 8.19
CA GLU A 174 -3.76 5.09 7.15
C GLU A 174 -4.24 3.79 7.78
N TYR A 175 -5.28 3.22 7.20
CA TYR A 175 -5.80 1.90 7.52
C TYR A 175 -6.00 1.12 6.24
N VAL A 176 -5.66 -0.16 6.26
CA VAL A 176 -5.92 -1.10 5.18
C VAL A 176 -6.59 -2.35 5.72
N ASN A 177 -7.51 -2.89 4.94
CA ASN A 177 -8.12 -4.19 5.16
C ASN A 177 -8.16 -4.96 3.84
N THR A 178 -7.87 -6.25 3.91
CA THR A 178 -7.87 -7.15 2.75
C THR A 178 -8.62 -8.42 3.04
N ALA A 179 -9.28 -8.97 2.02
CA ALA A 179 -10.00 -10.24 2.09
C ALA A 179 -9.94 -10.98 0.75
N ALA A 180 -9.95 -12.31 0.82
CA ALA A 180 -10.04 -13.18 -0.35
C ALA A 180 -11.44 -13.77 -0.49
N TYR A 181 -11.91 -13.90 -1.72
CA TYR A 181 -13.24 -14.42 -2.07
C TYR A 181 -13.15 -15.45 -3.18
N ASN A 182 -14.24 -16.18 -3.41
CA ASN A 182 -14.35 -17.19 -4.45
C ASN A 182 -13.37 -18.36 -4.25
N LEU A 183 -13.27 -18.83 -2.99
CA LEU A 183 -12.38 -19.91 -2.58
C LEU A 183 -12.98 -21.31 -2.77
N GLN A 184 -14.27 -21.42 -3.06
CA GLN A 184 -14.94 -22.71 -3.29
C GLN A 184 -14.46 -23.31 -4.61
N GLY A 185 -14.18 -24.60 -4.61
CA GLY A 185 -13.72 -25.30 -5.81
C GLY A 185 -12.26 -24.99 -6.19
N VAL A 186 -11.44 -24.56 -5.23
CA VAL A 186 -10.01 -24.31 -5.42
C VAL A 186 -9.21 -25.47 -4.84
N ALA A 187 -8.28 -26.01 -5.63
CA ALA A 187 -7.35 -27.06 -5.23
C ALA A 187 -5.89 -26.58 -5.30
N LEU A 188 -5.05 -27.19 -4.47
CA LEU A 188 -3.61 -26.91 -4.38
C LEU A 188 -2.78 -27.74 -5.37
N ASN A 189 -3.40 -28.66 -6.09
CA ASN A 189 -2.71 -29.52 -7.05
C ASN A 189 -3.57 -29.73 -8.32
N ASN A 190 -2.89 -29.98 -9.44
CA ASN A 190 -3.50 -30.08 -10.77
C ASN A 190 -4.49 -31.21 -10.97
N ASN A 191 -4.47 -32.23 -10.13
CA ASN A 191 -5.44 -33.36 -10.17
C ASN A 191 -6.62 -33.18 -9.19
N ALA A 192 -6.71 -31.97 -8.56
CA ALA A 192 -7.78 -31.56 -7.67
C ALA A 192 -8.02 -32.49 -6.44
N THR A 193 -6.99 -33.21 -6.00
CA THR A 193 -7.09 -34.13 -4.85
C THR A 193 -6.82 -33.47 -3.51
N VAL A 194 -6.15 -32.28 -3.51
CA VAL A 194 -5.86 -31.51 -2.32
C VAL A 194 -6.64 -30.20 -2.39
N LEU A 195 -7.74 -30.13 -1.66
CA LEU A 195 -8.58 -28.94 -1.62
C LEU A 195 -7.93 -27.85 -0.76
N LEU A 196 -8.09 -26.60 -1.16
CA LEU A 196 -7.70 -25.46 -0.36
C LEU A 196 -8.64 -25.32 0.85
N ASP A 197 -8.11 -25.38 2.07
CA ASP A 197 -8.83 -24.94 3.24
C ASP A 197 -8.96 -23.40 3.23
N THR A 198 -10.13 -22.89 3.59
CA THR A 198 -10.40 -21.45 3.54
C THR A 198 -9.43 -20.62 4.38
N THR A 199 -8.85 -21.19 5.43
CA THR A 199 -7.86 -20.51 6.28
C THR A 199 -6.45 -20.58 5.71
N GLN A 200 -6.14 -21.61 4.91
CA GLN A 200 -4.84 -21.76 4.24
C GLN A 200 -4.58 -20.67 3.20
N ILE A 201 -5.62 -20.02 2.68
CA ILE A 201 -5.43 -18.91 1.73
C ILE A 201 -4.51 -17.81 2.28
N SER A 202 -4.48 -17.61 3.59
CA SER A 202 -3.58 -16.66 4.24
C SER A 202 -2.09 -17.05 4.18
N GLU A 203 -1.77 -18.29 3.82
CA GLU A 203 -0.39 -18.74 3.56
C GLU A 203 0.12 -18.28 2.20
N TYR A 204 -0.78 -17.88 1.32
CA TYR A 204 -0.51 -17.45 -0.04
C TYR A 204 -0.76 -15.95 -0.23
N MET A 205 -1.75 -15.37 0.46
CA MET A 205 -2.17 -13.99 0.30
C MET A 205 -2.01 -13.19 1.60
N VAL A 206 -1.71 -11.91 1.44
CA VAL A 206 -1.66 -10.94 2.56
C VAL A 206 -3.09 -10.61 2.96
N LEU A 207 -3.62 -11.30 3.97
CA LEU A 207 -4.99 -11.14 4.46
C LEU A 207 -5.01 -10.65 5.91
N GLY A 208 -5.86 -9.67 6.15
CA GLY A 208 -6.03 -9.04 7.45
C GLY A 208 -6.10 -7.53 7.36
N ASN A 209 -5.63 -6.85 8.38
CA ASN A 209 -5.67 -5.41 8.45
C ASN A 209 -4.40 -4.82 9.07
N ALA A 210 -4.14 -3.55 8.77
CA ALA A 210 -3.05 -2.79 9.37
C ALA A 210 -3.41 -1.31 9.44
N TYR A 211 -2.76 -0.60 10.37
CA TYR A 211 -2.80 0.84 10.41
C TYR A 211 -1.40 1.43 10.57
N ASN A 212 -1.28 2.68 10.16
CA ASN A 212 -0.06 3.47 10.22
C ASN A 212 -0.41 4.89 10.65
N ILE A 213 0.33 5.43 11.59
CA ILE A 213 0.25 6.81 12.05
C ILE A 213 1.63 7.43 11.86
N GLN A 214 1.69 8.54 11.14
CA GLN A 214 2.91 9.33 10.96
C GLN A 214 2.67 10.76 11.42
N LEU A 215 3.58 11.27 12.21
CA LEU A 215 3.60 12.64 12.69
C LEU A 215 4.90 13.30 12.24
N GLY A 216 4.86 14.55 11.86
CA GLY A 216 6.04 15.31 11.52
C GLY A 216 5.89 16.78 11.85
N TYR A 217 6.97 17.41 12.21
CA TYR A 217 7.02 18.85 12.39
C TYR A 217 8.27 19.46 11.75
N VAL A 218 8.06 20.37 10.82
CA VAL A 218 9.12 21.12 10.16
C VAL A 218 9.29 22.46 10.87
N PHE A 219 10.42 22.67 11.52
CA PHE A 219 10.81 23.93 12.17
C PHE A 219 11.15 25.01 11.13
N ASN A 220 11.19 26.28 11.56
CA ASN A 220 11.52 27.41 10.69
C ASN A 220 12.96 27.36 10.11
N LYS A 221 13.81 26.52 10.66
CA LYS A 221 15.19 26.30 10.20
C LYS A 221 15.32 25.14 9.21
N ASP A 222 14.21 24.70 8.60
CA ASP A 222 14.17 23.58 7.68
C ASP A 222 14.72 22.26 8.26
N ILE A 223 14.51 22.05 9.55
CA ILE A 223 14.75 20.80 10.25
C ILE A 223 13.39 20.16 10.53
N SER A 224 13.22 18.88 10.26
CA SER A 224 12.04 18.12 10.71
C SER A 224 12.38 17.11 11.78
N LEU A 225 11.40 16.87 12.66
CA LEU A 225 11.34 15.73 13.55
C LEU A 225 10.13 14.90 13.18
N ASP A 226 10.33 13.59 13.08
CA ASP A 226 9.38 12.66 12.54
C ASP A 226 9.20 11.45 13.43
N PHE A 227 7.95 11.01 13.55
CA PHE A 227 7.55 9.84 14.30
C PHE A 227 6.61 8.99 13.45
N ARG A 228 6.75 7.65 13.53
CA ARG A 228 5.84 6.69 12.90
C ARG A 228 5.54 5.57 13.89
N TYR A 229 4.28 5.18 13.93
CA TYR A 229 3.82 3.95 14.57
C TYR A 229 2.89 3.20 13.62
N GLY A 230 3.09 1.89 13.49
CA GLY A 230 2.26 1.02 12.68
C GLY A 230 2.02 -0.31 13.36
N GLN A 231 0.93 -0.96 13.00
CA GLN A 231 0.58 -2.28 13.52
C GLN A 231 -0.19 -3.07 12.48
N SER A 232 -0.01 -4.40 12.44
CA SER A 232 -0.80 -5.29 11.61
C SER A 232 -1.40 -6.45 12.38
N PHE A 233 -2.50 -6.95 11.84
CA PHE A 233 -3.25 -8.09 12.35
C PHE A 233 -3.60 -9.01 11.20
N LYS A 234 -3.06 -10.24 11.21
CA LYS A 234 -3.42 -11.27 10.24
C LYS A 234 -4.88 -11.71 10.43
N GLU A 235 -5.54 -12.12 9.33
CA GLU A 235 -6.95 -12.51 9.35
C GLU A 235 -7.19 -13.73 10.24
N PHE A 236 -6.36 -14.77 10.11
CA PHE A 236 -6.48 -16.01 10.90
C PHE A 236 -5.37 -16.07 11.96
N GLY A 237 -5.70 -15.62 13.18
CA GLY A 237 -4.74 -15.49 14.29
C GLY A 237 -4.01 -16.78 14.64
N PHE A 238 -4.65 -17.94 14.45
CA PHE A 238 -4.08 -19.26 14.74
C PHE A 238 -3.15 -19.80 13.62
N ASN A 239 -3.21 -19.26 12.39
CA ASN A 239 -2.38 -19.71 11.29
C ASN A 239 -0.97 -19.08 11.39
N SER A 240 0.01 -19.85 11.87
CA SER A 240 1.41 -19.41 11.98
C SER A 240 2.11 -19.21 10.63
N ASN A 241 1.60 -19.86 9.56
CA ASN A 241 2.17 -19.82 8.21
C ASN A 241 1.68 -18.61 7.39
N SER A 242 0.70 -17.84 7.91
CA SER A 242 0.19 -16.65 7.20
C SER A 242 1.31 -15.77 6.67
N VAL A 243 1.18 -15.29 5.43
CA VAL A 243 2.10 -14.33 4.80
C VAL A 243 2.16 -13.04 5.62
N LEU A 244 0.99 -12.48 5.98
CA LEU A 244 0.93 -11.37 6.90
C LEU A 244 1.28 -11.85 8.32
N LYS A 245 2.21 -11.16 8.95
CA LYS A 245 2.57 -11.39 10.35
C LYS A 245 2.00 -10.27 11.22
N ASN A 246 1.66 -10.59 12.47
CA ASN A 246 1.35 -9.57 13.46
C ASN A 246 2.64 -8.85 13.86
N TYR A 247 2.68 -7.53 13.68
CA TYR A 247 3.86 -6.73 14.03
C TYR A 247 3.48 -5.36 14.60
N ASP A 248 4.43 -4.76 15.32
CA ASP A 248 4.49 -3.33 15.59
C ASP A 248 5.67 -2.71 14.83
N GLU A 249 5.44 -1.53 14.25
CA GLU A 249 6.48 -0.65 13.70
C GLU A 249 6.58 0.60 14.57
N LEU A 250 7.79 0.92 15.01
CA LEU A 250 8.12 2.20 15.63
C LEU A 250 9.28 2.83 14.86
N ALA A 251 9.13 4.08 14.45
CA ALA A 251 10.21 4.77 13.75
C ALA A 251 10.31 6.23 14.17
N VAL A 252 11.54 6.73 14.19
CA VAL A 252 11.88 8.13 14.45
C VAL A 252 12.85 8.62 13.38
N GLY A 253 12.74 9.91 13.03
CA GLY A 253 13.58 10.51 12.01
C GLY A 253 13.87 11.98 12.30
N VAL A 254 15.02 12.42 11.81
CA VAL A 254 15.41 13.84 11.75
C VAL A 254 15.86 14.14 10.34
N SER A 255 15.31 15.19 9.74
CA SER A 255 15.74 15.63 8.40
C SER A 255 16.17 17.08 8.44
N LYS A 256 17.14 17.42 7.60
CA LYS A 256 17.55 18.80 7.28
C LYS A 256 17.37 19.01 5.78
N TYR A 257 16.67 20.07 5.44
CA TYR A 257 16.47 20.52 4.07
C TYR A 257 17.41 21.69 3.78
N PHE A 258 18.02 21.70 2.59
CA PHE A 258 18.93 22.74 2.11
C PHE A 258 18.48 23.22 0.74
N SER A 259 18.97 24.40 0.34
CA SER A 259 18.80 24.95 -1.01
C SER A 259 17.36 24.86 -1.53
N GLU A 260 16.42 25.47 -0.80
CA GLU A 260 14.98 25.44 -1.14
C GLU A 260 14.42 24.03 -1.33
N ARG A 261 15.00 23.04 -0.61
CA ARG A 261 14.64 21.60 -0.62
C ARG A 261 15.22 20.77 -1.77
N ALA A 262 16.14 21.34 -2.57
CA ALA A 262 16.88 20.59 -3.58
C ALA A 262 17.76 19.50 -2.94
N VAL A 263 18.17 19.67 -1.68
CA VAL A 263 18.97 18.70 -0.94
C VAL A 263 18.30 18.37 0.39
N LYS A 264 18.15 17.09 0.71
CA LYS A 264 17.66 16.57 2.00
C LYS A 264 18.70 15.62 2.58
N ALA A 265 19.12 15.88 3.81
CA ALA A 265 19.86 14.91 4.62
C ALA A 265 18.94 14.39 5.72
N GLN A 266 18.87 13.09 5.91
CA GLN A 266 17.97 12.44 6.88
C GLN A 266 18.70 11.34 7.64
N LEU A 267 18.55 11.33 8.95
CA LEU A 267 18.87 10.19 9.82
C LEU A 267 17.55 9.58 10.29
N PHE A 268 17.41 8.27 10.13
CA PHE A 268 16.19 7.54 10.38
C PHE A 268 16.50 6.24 11.14
N SER A 269 15.68 5.92 12.13
CA SER A 269 15.74 4.63 12.82
C SER A 269 14.36 4.02 12.88
N ARG A 270 14.28 2.71 12.64
CA ARG A 270 13.04 1.93 12.66
C ARG A 270 13.26 0.64 13.45
N TYR A 271 12.30 0.31 14.30
CA TYR A 271 12.18 -0.96 14.99
C TYR A 271 10.92 -1.69 14.53
N LEU A 272 11.07 -2.95 14.11
CA LEU A 272 9.97 -3.87 13.82
C LEU A 272 9.97 -4.97 14.86
N ASN A 273 8.84 -5.16 15.52
CA ASN A 273 8.62 -6.20 16.51
C ASN A 273 7.55 -7.17 16.01
N PHE A 274 7.92 -8.43 15.81
CA PHE A 274 7.02 -9.50 15.37
C PHE A 274 6.61 -10.35 16.55
N TYR A 275 5.31 -10.43 16.84
CA TYR A 275 4.79 -11.09 18.05
C TYR A 275 5.00 -12.61 18.06
N GLU A 276 4.99 -13.23 16.89
CA GLU A 276 5.02 -14.70 16.79
C GLU A 276 6.44 -15.27 16.70
N ASN A 277 7.41 -14.44 16.34
CA ASN A 277 8.79 -14.87 16.20
C ASN A 277 9.74 -13.70 16.47
N VAL A 278 10.26 -13.63 17.68
CA VAL A 278 11.22 -12.60 18.08
C VAL A 278 12.52 -12.58 17.26
N ASN A 279 12.86 -13.69 16.61
CA ASN A 279 14.03 -13.76 15.73
C ASN A 279 13.84 -12.95 14.43
N LEU A 280 12.60 -12.55 14.13
CA LEU A 280 12.28 -11.67 13.01
C LEU A 280 12.37 -10.19 13.37
N ASN A 281 12.53 -9.86 14.66
CA ASN A 281 12.65 -8.48 15.10
C ASN A 281 13.84 -7.80 14.45
N GLN A 282 13.65 -6.58 13.98
CA GLN A 282 14.63 -5.87 13.19
C GLN A 282 14.77 -4.43 13.67
N ILE A 283 16.02 -3.99 13.77
CA ILE A 283 16.36 -2.58 13.96
C ILE A 283 17.10 -2.10 12.72
N PHE A 284 16.62 -1.02 12.15
CA PHE A 284 17.26 -0.34 11.03
C PHE A 284 17.70 1.05 11.46
N VAL A 285 18.90 1.43 11.07
CA VAL A 285 19.38 2.81 11.15
C VAL A 285 19.91 3.16 9.77
N GLU A 286 19.42 4.25 9.21
CA GLU A 286 19.72 4.66 7.85
C GLU A 286 20.04 6.15 7.80
N PHE A 287 21.07 6.49 7.04
CA PHE A 287 21.36 7.87 6.64
C PHE A 287 21.10 8.02 5.15
N LEU A 288 20.23 8.97 4.80
CA LEU A 288 19.89 9.30 3.41
C LEU A 288 20.40 10.70 3.09
N LEU A 289 21.12 10.82 1.98
CA LEU A 289 21.38 12.08 1.30
C LEU A 289 20.68 12.07 -0.05
N GLN A 290 19.69 12.94 -0.22
CA GLN A 290 18.89 13.05 -1.44
C GLN A 290 19.19 14.37 -2.11
N ILE A 291 19.44 14.34 -3.42
CA ILE A 291 19.66 15.53 -4.26
C ILE A 291 18.63 15.48 -5.39
N GLN A 292 17.93 16.57 -5.59
CA GLN A 292 16.91 16.71 -6.62
C GLN A 292 17.35 17.82 -7.60
N PHE A 293 17.43 17.49 -8.88
CA PHE A 293 17.81 18.39 -9.97
C PHE A 293 16.58 18.89 -10.73
#